data_e35f8c8ec5b01f50452819e9b9fbb7d4
#
_entry.id   e35f8c8ec5b01f50452819e9b9fbb7d4
#
_cell.length_a   1.000
_cell.length_b   1.000
_cell.length_c   1.000
_cell.angle_alpha   90.00
_cell.angle_beta   90.00
_cell.angle_gamma   90.00
#
_symmetry.space_group_name_H-M   'P 1'
#
loop_
_entity.id
_entity.type
_entity.pdbx_description
1 polymer ?
#
loop_
_entity_poly.entity_id
_entity_poly.type
_entity_poly.pdbx_seq_one_letter_code
_entity_poly.pdbx_strand_id
1 'polypeptide(L)'
;MSATRFQRLTAADAQAWLAAHPGALLLDAREDRHHQQGHLPGSVRLDGRNHERLLMREDKSRPVFIYCYHGNASQTYAEMFTDFGFAQVADLIGGWEAWQQGAVPKGVGAPEVPAFLQAWLSAHGFADPHAVGAHGNTALMEAAWRGEAEVIDALLAQGVRRDAVNGDGNNAVWLACVSNDPALVIRLVQAGVPMDHVNLTGATSLMYASSSGKPEIVRVLLALGADPLIQTQDDFTALDMAASIECLKLLRAATRAAA
;
A
#
# COMPACT_ATOMS: atom_id res chain seq x y z
N MET A 1 -13.72 23.37 -30.49
CA MET A 1 -12.99 22.61 -29.48
C MET A 1 -12.76 23.57 -28.32
N SER A 2 -13.50 23.44 -27.23
CA SER A 2 -13.35 24.32 -26.06
C SER A 2 -11.99 24.01 -25.41
N ALA A 3 -11.14 25.02 -25.27
CA ALA A 3 -9.87 24.87 -24.55
C ALA A 3 -10.20 24.47 -23.09
N THR A 4 -9.70 23.36 -22.62
CA THR A 4 -9.83 22.94 -21.22
C THR A 4 -9.18 24.02 -20.34
N ARG A 5 -9.93 24.54 -19.37
CA ARG A 5 -9.50 25.62 -18.48
C ARG A 5 -8.55 25.17 -17.38
N PHE A 6 -8.24 23.87 -17.32
CA PHE A 6 -7.32 23.25 -16.37
C PHE A 6 -6.29 22.42 -17.12
N GLN A 7 -5.20 22.06 -16.45
CA GLN A 7 -4.13 21.25 -17.04
C GLN A 7 -4.47 19.78 -16.93
N ARG A 8 -4.32 19.03 -18.03
CA ARG A 8 -4.41 17.58 -18.02
C ARG A 8 -2.99 17.00 -18.10
N LEU A 9 -2.59 16.26 -17.05
CA LEU A 9 -1.22 15.80 -16.88
C LEU A 9 -1.14 14.28 -17.03
N THR A 10 -0.14 13.82 -17.77
CA THR A 10 0.25 12.40 -17.71
C THR A 10 0.83 12.07 -16.33
N ALA A 11 0.96 10.80 -15.98
CA ALA A 11 1.55 10.41 -14.68
C ALA A 11 2.97 10.97 -14.50
N ALA A 12 3.78 11.03 -15.56
CA ALA A 12 5.13 11.59 -15.52
C ALA A 12 5.12 13.12 -15.31
N ASP A 13 4.27 13.84 -16.06
CA ASP A 13 4.14 15.30 -15.91
C ASP A 13 3.57 15.67 -14.55
N ALA A 14 2.63 14.85 -14.02
CA ALA A 14 2.03 15.04 -12.70
C ALA A 14 3.05 14.93 -11.58
N GLN A 15 4.02 14.02 -11.66
CA GLN A 15 5.11 13.93 -10.69
C GLN A 15 5.96 15.21 -10.66
N ALA A 16 6.33 15.73 -11.84
CA ALA A 16 7.08 16.97 -11.94
C ALA A 16 6.25 18.17 -11.43
N TRP A 17 4.97 18.19 -11.76
CA TRP A 17 4.05 19.23 -11.30
C TRP A 17 3.89 19.21 -9.77
N LEU A 18 3.71 18.04 -9.16
CA LEU A 18 3.60 17.90 -7.71
C LEU A 18 4.89 18.29 -6.97
N ALA A 19 6.05 17.95 -7.53
CA ALA A 19 7.34 18.39 -7.01
C ALA A 19 7.51 19.92 -7.04
N ALA A 20 6.98 20.58 -8.05
CA ALA A 20 6.99 22.05 -8.17
C ALA A 20 5.95 22.74 -7.27
N HIS A 21 4.93 22.00 -6.78
CA HIS A 21 3.83 22.52 -5.97
C HIS A 21 3.67 21.75 -4.65
N PRO A 22 4.65 21.78 -3.73
CA PRO A 22 4.62 20.95 -2.50
C PRO A 22 3.47 21.29 -1.54
N GLY A 23 2.84 22.47 -1.72
CA GLY A 23 1.67 22.91 -0.96
C GLY A 23 0.32 22.66 -1.65
N ALA A 24 0.29 21.94 -2.78
CA ALA A 24 -0.94 21.69 -3.52
C ALA A 24 -1.99 20.95 -2.69
N LEU A 25 -3.26 21.25 -2.96
CA LEU A 25 -4.39 20.48 -2.46
C LEU A 25 -4.56 19.24 -3.34
N LEU A 26 -4.27 18.07 -2.78
CA LEU A 26 -4.40 16.80 -3.48
C LEU A 26 -5.77 16.18 -3.20
N LEU A 27 -6.55 15.89 -4.25
CA LEU A 27 -7.92 15.43 -4.13
C LEU A 27 -8.11 14.08 -4.84
N ASP A 28 -8.58 13.10 -4.09
CA ASP A 28 -8.92 11.77 -4.58
C ASP A 28 -10.44 11.63 -4.75
N ALA A 29 -10.91 11.60 -5.97
CA ALA A 29 -12.34 11.48 -6.30
C ALA A 29 -12.80 10.01 -6.45
N ARG A 30 -12.09 9.05 -5.84
CA ARG A 30 -12.48 7.64 -5.77
C ARG A 30 -13.35 7.37 -4.54
N GLU A 31 -13.95 6.18 -4.50
CA GLU A 31 -14.69 5.71 -3.32
C GLU A 31 -13.77 5.49 -2.12
N ASP A 32 -14.36 5.59 -0.93
CA ASP A 32 -13.64 5.50 0.36
C ASP A 32 -12.79 4.23 0.48
N ARG A 33 -13.35 3.08 0.15
CA ARG A 33 -12.65 1.79 0.17
C ARG A 33 -11.36 1.78 -0.66
N HIS A 34 -11.35 2.46 -1.81
CA HIS A 34 -10.18 2.50 -2.69
C HIS A 34 -9.17 3.57 -2.27
N HIS A 35 -9.64 4.66 -1.67
CA HIS A 35 -8.75 5.63 -1.03
C HIS A 35 -7.99 4.99 0.14
N GLN A 36 -8.69 4.22 0.97
CA GLN A 36 -8.08 3.48 2.10
C GLN A 36 -7.08 2.41 1.65
N GLN A 37 -7.30 1.76 0.51
CA GLN A 37 -6.42 0.75 -0.07
C GLN A 37 -5.10 1.33 -0.64
N GLY A 38 -5.05 2.63 -0.91
CA GLY A 38 -3.87 3.32 -1.40
C GLY A 38 -4.25 4.64 -2.08
N HIS A 39 -3.50 5.69 -1.79
CA HIS A 39 -3.72 7.04 -2.30
C HIS A 39 -2.40 7.81 -2.40
N LEU A 40 -2.41 8.95 -3.08
CA LEU A 40 -1.26 9.86 -3.07
C LEU A 40 -1.04 10.39 -1.65
N PRO A 41 0.21 10.34 -1.12
CA PRO A 41 0.49 10.86 0.21
C PRO A 41 -0.03 12.29 0.41
N GLY A 42 -0.82 12.50 1.47
CA GLY A 42 -1.43 13.80 1.77
C GLY A 42 -2.67 14.13 0.94
N SER A 43 -3.18 13.22 0.10
CA SER A 43 -4.44 13.47 -0.60
C SER A 43 -5.64 13.35 0.35
N VAL A 44 -6.61 14.23 0.10
CA VAL A 44 -7.90 14.25 0.77
C VAL A 44 -8.93 13.61 -0.16
N ARG A 45 -9.72 12.69 0.36
CA ARG A 45 -10.81 12.13 -0.41
C ARG A 45 -11.84 13.22 -0.74
N LEU A 46 -12.20 13.33 -2.01
CA LEU A 46 -13.22 14.26 -2.50
C LEU A 46 -14.55 13.53 -2.67
N ASP A 47 -15.57 13.98 -1.95
CA ASP A 47 -16.91 13.40 -2.03
C ASP A 47 -18.00 14.47 -2.09
N GLY A 48 -19.27 14.04 -2.27
CA GLY A 48 -20.42 14.92 -2.32
C GLY A 48 -20.70 15.72 -1.03
N ARG A 49 -19.99 15.42 0.09
CA ARG A 49 -20.17 16.10 1.37
C ARG A 49 -19.14 17.19 1.63
N ASN A 50 -17.92 17.03 1.09
CA ASN A 50 -16.81 17.95 1.38
C ASN A 50 -16.45 18.88 0.23
N HIS A 51 -16.89 18.59 -1.01
CA HIS A 51 -16.53 19.39 -2.17
C HIS A 51 -16.96 20.87 -2.06
N GLU A 52 -18.19 21.15 -1.59
CA GLU A 52 -18.66 22.52 -1.39
C GLU A 52 -17.80 23.29 -0.38
N ARG A 53 -17.44 22.64 0.74
CA ARG A 53 -16.57 23.24 1.75
C ARG A 53 -15.19 23.57 1.17
N LEU A 54 -14.62 22.68 0.40
CA LEU A 54 -13.33 22.89 -0.25
C LEU A 54 -13.41 24.02 -1.28
N LEU A 55 -14.45 24.03 -2.11
CA LEU A 55 -14.71 25.09 -3.09
C LEU A 55 -14.89 26.46 -2.44
N MET A 56 -15.54 26.55 -1.28
CA MET A 56 -15.89 27.84 -0.65
C MET A 56 -14.81 28.37 0.31
N ARG A 57 -14.02 27.50 0.94
CA ARG A 57 -13.13 27.87 2.06
C ARG A 57 -11.63 27.81 1.71
N GLU A 58 -11.23 27.02 0.71
CA GLU A 58 -9.82 26.95 0.34
C GLU A 58 -9.35 28.22 -0.38
N ASP A 59 -8.08 28.57 -0.19
CA ASP A 59 -7.44 29.67 -0.88
C ASP A 59 -7.38 29.38 -2.39
N LYS A 60 -7.93 30.30 -3.18
CA LYS A 60 -8.00 30.18 -4.65
C LYS A 60 -6.64 30.25 -5.35
N SER A 61 -5.62 30.74 -4.67
CA SER A 61 -4.24 30.74 -5.14
C SER A 61 -3.54 29.38 -4.92
N ARG A 62 -4.09 28.52 -4.05
CA ARG A 62 -3.54 27.20 -3.76
C ARG A 62 -3.70 26.29 -4.98
N PRO A 63 -2.62 25.69 -5.50
CA PRO A 63 -2.71 24.73 -6.60
C PRO A 63 -3.55 23.51 -6.19
N VAL A 64 -4.36 23.00 -7.12
CA VAL A 64 -5.23 21.84 -6.89
C VAL A 64 -4.89 20.75 -7.88
N PHE A 65 -4.66 19.54 -7.38
CA PHE A 65 -4.46 18.35 -8.19
C PHE A 65 -5.53 17.31 -7.89
N ILE A 66 -6.26 16.86 -8.90
CA ILE A 66 -7.41 15.98 -8.75
C ILE A 66 -7.17 14.70 -9.55
N TYR A 67 -7.47 13.56 -8.96
CA TYR A 67 -7.45 12.28 -9.67
C TYR A 67 -8.65 11.40 -9.29
N CYS A 68 -8.98 10.47 -10.18
CA CYS A 68 -10.00 9.44 -9.96
C CYS A 68 -9.47 8.09 -10.47
N TYR A 69 -10.31 7.12 -10.77
CA TYR A 69 -9.87 5.80 -11.26
C TYR A 69 -9.16 5.87 -12.63
N HIS A 70 -9.81 6.50 -13.63
CA HIS A 70 -9.42 6.47 -15.04
C HIS A 70 -9.29 7.87 -15.66
N GLY A 71 -9.30 8.94 -14.84
CA GLY A 71 -9.18 10.33 -15.33
C GLY A 71 -10.45 10.88 -15.99
N ASN A 72 -11.64 10.34 -15.69
CA ASN A 72 -12.92 10.86 -16.23
C ASN A 72 -13.66 11.72 -15.20
N ALA A 73 -13.97 11.19 -14.02
CA ALA A 73 -14.67 11.95 -12.98
C ALA A 73 -13.85 13.13 -12.44
N SER A 74 -12.50 13.02 -12.44
CA SER A 74 -11.60 14.11 -12.02
C SER A 74 -11.74 15.36 -12.90
N GLN A 75 -12.09 15.23 -14.18
CA GLN A 75 -12.29 16.35 -15.07
C GLN A 75 -13.47 17.24 -14.65
N THR A 76 -14.60 16.63 -14.29
CA THR A 76 -15.77 17.37 -13.80
C THR A 76 -15.45 18.17 -12.55
N TYR A 77 -14.70 17.59 -11.63
CA TYR A 77 -14.25 18.31 -10.44
C TYR A 77 -13.23 19.39 -10.80
N ALA A 78 -12.30 19.13 -11.73
CA ALA A 78 -11.32 20.14 -12.17
C ALA A 78 -11.98 21.35 -12.83
N GLU A 79 -13.00 21.12 -13.67
CA GLU A 79 -13.83 22.19 -14.23
C GLU A 79 -14.50 23.00 -13.11
N MET A 80 -15.12 22.34 -12.14
CA MET A 80 -15.80 22.96 -11.02
C MET A 80 -14.82 23.83 -10.19
N PHE A 81 -13.64 23.32 -9.83
CA PHE A 81 -12.64 24.12 -9.09
C PHE A 81 -12.18 25.33 -9.90
N THR A 82 -12.00 25.19 -11.21
CA THR A 82 -11.64 26.29 -12.10
C THR A 82 -12.75 27.34 -12.18
N ASP A 83 -14.01 26.93 -12.30
CA ASP A 83 -15.18 27.83 -12.34
C ASP A 83 -15.37 28.59 -11.03
N PHE A 84 -14.96 28.01 -9.90
CA PHE A 84 -14.93 28.67 -8.58
C PHE A 84 -13.68 29.54 -8.35
N GLY A 85 -12.85 29.75 -9.38
CA GLY A 85 -11.76 30.74 -9.38
C GLY A 85 -10.41 30.22 -8.87
N PHE A 86 -10.19 28.92 -8.79
CA PHE A 86 -8.85 28.39 -8.50
C PHE A 86 -7.92 28.65 -9.69
N ALA A 87 -6.77 29.28 -9.42
CA ALA A 87 -5.87 29.75 -10.46
C ALA A 87 -5.07 28.63 -11.16
N GLN A 88 -4.80 27.56 -10.44
CA GLN A 88 -3.99 26.42 -10.90
C GLN A 88 -4.68 25.12 -10.56
N VAL A 89 -5.31 24.51 -11.56
CA VAL A 89 -5.99 23.22 -11.40
C VAL A 89 -5.42 22.24 -12.41
N ALA A 90 -5.11 21.04 -11.95
CA ALA A 90 -4.65 19.95 -12.80
C ALA A 90 -5.42 18.65 -12.49
N ASP A 91 -5.63 17.81 -13.52
CA ASP A 91 -6.14 16.47 -13.39
C ASP A 91 -5.17 15.44 -13.97
N LEU A 92 -5.29 14.19 -13.51
CA LEU A 92 -4.47 13.07 -13.92
C LEU A 92 -5.12 12.31 -15.07
N ILE A 93 -4.50 12.35 -16.25
CA ILE A 93 -4.88 11.52 -17.40
C ILE A 93 -4.73 10.05 -17.05
N GLY A 94 -5.78 9.24 -17.27
CA GLY A 94 -5.81 7.83 -16.94
C GLY A 94 -5.94 7.55 -15.42
N GLY A 95 -6.00 8.59 -14.58
CA GLY A 95 -6.30 8.51 -13.17
C GLY A 95 -5.32 7.67 -12.36
N TRP A 96 -5.82 7.10 -11.27
CA TRP A 96 -5.03 6.27 -10.36
C TRP A 96 -4.38 5.06 -11.05
N GLU A 97 -5.07 4.47 -12.01
CA GLU A 97 -4.54 3.34 -12.78
C GLU A 97 -3.28 3.77 -13.56
N ALA A 98 -3.34 4.88 -14.29
CA ALA A 98 -2.16 5.41 -15.00
C ALA A 98 -1.06 5.85 -14.03
N TRP A 99 -1.42 6.39 -12.84
CA TRP A 99 -0.44 6.71 -11.81
C TRP A 99 0.31 5.47 -11.35
N GLN A 100 -0.40 4.39 -11.04
CA GLN A 100 0.23 3.13 -10.64
C GLN A 100 1.10 2.52 -11.74
N GLN A 101 0.70 2.67 -13.01
CA GLN A 101 1.47 2.22 -14.17
C GLN A 101 2.59 3.21 -14.54
N GLY A 102 2.38 4.49 -14.32
CA GLY A 102 3.32 5.58 -14.66
C GLY A 102 4.19 6.04 -13.48
N ALA A 103 3.98 5.56 -12.28
CA ALA A 103 4.87 5.76 -11.13
C ALA A 103 6.22 5.05 -11.30
N VAL A 104 6.38 4.31 -12.40
CA VAL A 104 7.67 3.92 -12.94
C VAL A 104 8.00 4.91 -14.07
N PRO A 105 8.89 5.91 -13.87
CA PRO A 105 9.32 6.78 -14.95
C PRO A 105 10.02 5.92 -16.01
N LYS A 106 9.38 5.72 -17.15
CA LYS A 106 10.10 5.32 -18.36
C LYS A 106 10.98 6.52 -18.74
N GLY A 107 12.19 6.61 -18.17
CA GLY A 107 13.13 7.60 -18.65
C GLY A 107 13.98 8.39 -17.65
N VAL A 108 13.77 8.25 -16.32
CA VAL A 108 14.79 8.64 -15.33
C VAL A 108 15.02 7.40 -14.48
N GLY A 109 16.01 6.62 -14.88
CA GLY A 109 16.58 5.47 -14.17
C GLY A 109 15.67 4.80 -13.14
N ALA A 110 14.65 4.03 -13.57
CA ALA A 110 14.24 2.92 -12.73
C ALA A 110 15.56 2.20 -12.39
N PRO A 111 15.85 1.93 -11.11
CA PRO A 111 17.09 1.23 -10.78
C PRO A 111 17.13 -0.01 -11.67
N GLU A 112 18.21 -0.13 -12.46
CA GLU A 112 18.38 -1.26 -13.36
C GLU A 112 18.11 -2.52 -12.54
N VAL A 113 17.19 -3.36 -13.03
CA VAL A 113 16.86 -4.60 -12.31
C VAL A 113 18.13 -5.42 -12.25
N PRO A 114 18.71 -5.67 -11.07
CA PRO A 114 19.97 -6.40 -10.95
C PRO A 114 19.88 -7.74 -11.68
N ALA A 115 20.96 -8.18 -12.35
CA ALA A 115 20.97 -9.40 -13.13
C ALA A 115 20.52 -10.64 -12.33
N PHE A 116 20.90 -10.71 -11.05
CA PHE A 116 20.45 -11.80 -10.17
C PHE A 116 18.94 -11.75 -9.92
N LEU A 117 18.35 -10.54 -9.74
CA LEU A 117 16.92 -10.38 -9.57
C LEU A 117 16.17 -10.74 -10.87
N GLN A 118 16.68 -10.32 -12.02
CA GLN A 118 16.10 -10.69 -13.32
C GLN A 118 16.09 -12.21 -13.52
N ALA A 119 17.20 -12.88 -13.19
CA ALA A 119 17.30 -14.33 -13.24
C ALA A 119 16.33 -15.00 -12.27
N TRP A 120 16.22 -14.48 -11.04
CA TRP A 120 15.29 -14.98 -10.03
C TRP A 120 13.83 -14.82 -10.48
N LEU A 121 13.44 -13.65 -10.98
CA LEU A 121 12.08 -13.38 -11.49
C LEU A 121 11.72 -14.39 -12.59
N SER A 122 12.61 -14.57 -13.57
CA SER A 122 12.39 -15.51 -14.67
C SER A 122 12.27 -16.96 -14.19
N ALA A 123 13.09 -17.37 -13.22
CA ALA A 123 13.05 -18.71 -12.64
C ALA A 123 11.76 -19.01 -11.87
N HIS A 124 11.09 -17.97 -11.33
CA HIS A 124 9.85 -18.07 -10.55
C HIS A 124 8.60 -17.63 -11.33
N GLY A 125 8.73 -17.40 -12.63
CA GLY A 125 7.58 -17.13 -13.51
C GLY A 125 7.04 -15.70 -13.42
N PHE A 126 7.85 -14.73 -12.96
CA PHE A 126 7.51 -13.32 -12.96
C PHE A 126 8.11 -12.60 -14.16
N ALA A 127 7.30 -11.86 -14.90
CA ALA A 127 7.74 -11.09 -16.07
C ALA A 127 8.62 -9.89 -15.66
N ASP A 128 8.32 -9.29 -14.51
CA ASP A 128 9.00 -8.12 -13.96
C ASP A 128 8.79 -8.06 -12.42
N PRO A 129 9.46 -7.14 -11.68
CA PRO A 129 9.33 -7.01 -10.22
C PRO A 129 7.89 -6.75 -9.72
N HIS A 130 7.04 -6.16 -10.55
CA HIS A 130 5.66 -5.78 -10.20
C HIS A 130 4.61 -6.81 -10.64
N ALA A 131 5.03 -7.84 -11.37
CA ALA A 131 4.14 -8.89 -11.86
C ALA A 131 3.47 -9.66 -10.72
N VAL A 132 2.26 -10.14 -10.99
CA VAL A 132 1.51 -11.04 -10.12
C VAL A 132 1.58 -12.44 -10.72
N GLY A 133 2.04 -13.38 -9.90
CA GLY A 133 2.20 -14.78 -10.28
C GLY A 133 1.01 -15.67 -9.87
N ALA A 134 1.29 -16.95 -9.72
CA ALA A 134 0.30 -17.94 -9.32
C ALA A 134 -0.31 -17.59 -7.95
N HIS A 135 -1.58 -17.95 -7.75
CA HIS A 135 -2.36 -17.69 -6.53
C HIS A 135 -2.47 -16.21 -6.13
N GLY A 136 -2.16 -15.27 -7.04
CA GLY A 136 -2.15 -13.85 -6.73
C GLY A 136 -0.91 -13.40 -5.96
N ASN A 137 0.11 -14.22 -5.80
CA ASN A 137 1.35 -13.84 -5.13
C ASN A 137 2.11 -12.82 -6.00
N THR A 138 2.61 -11.76 -5.37
CA THR A 138 3.63 -10.89 -5.98
C THR A 138 5.03 -11.50 -5.81
N ALA A 139 6.00 -11.00 -6.57
CA ALA A 139 7.40 -11.40 -6.41
C ALA A 139 7.90 -11.20 -4.96
N LEU A 140 7.48 -10.09 -4.30
CA LEU A 140 7.81 -9.83 -2.89
C LEU A 140 7.25 -10.90 -1.94
N MET A 141 6.02 -11.35 -2.17
CA MET A 141 5.40 -12.43 -1.39
C MET A 141 6.10 -13.76 -1.59
N GLU A 142 6.46 -14.08 -2.82
CA GLU A 142 7.19 -15.32 -3.14
C GLU A 142 8.58 -15.34 -2.47
N ALA A 143 9.32 -14.22 -2.56
CA ALA A 143 10.61 -14.07 -1.91
C ALA A 143 10.50 -14.15 -0.36
N ALA A 144 9.44 -13.56 0.21
CA ALA A 144 9.16 -13.63 1.64
C ALA A 144 8.87 -15.07 2.10
N TRP A 145 8.06 -15.81 1.34
CA TRP A 145 7.75 -17.21 1.61
C TRP A 145 9.00 -18.10 1.55
N ARG A 146 9.90 -17.83 0.60
CA ARG A 146 11.15 -18.59 0.41
C ARG A 146 12.25 -18.21 1.40
N GLY A 147 12.13 -17.10 2.10
CA GLY A 147 13.16 -16.65 3.02
C GLY A 147 14.33 -15.92 2.35
N GLU A 148 14.14 -15.34 1.18
CA GLU A 148 15.22 -14.81 0.33
C GLU A 148 15.45 -13.30 0.56
N ALA A 149 16.21 -12.97 1.59
CA ALA A 149 16.43 -11.60 2.06
C ALA A 149 17.00 -10.66 0.99
N GLU A 150 17.97 -11.10 0.20
CA GLU A 150 18.60 -10.29 -0.85
C GLU A 150 17.62 -9.94 -1.97
N VAL A 151 16.75 -10.90 -2.34
CA VAL A 151 15.69 -10.69 -3.32
C VAL A 151 14.65 -9.70 -2.79
N ILE A 152 14.25 -9.82 -1.51
CA ILE A 152 13.35 -8.89 -0.84
C ILE A 152 13.90 -7.46 -0.91
N ASP A 153 15.17 -7.26 -0.56
CA ASP A 153 15.81 -5.94 -0.61
C ASP A 153 15.81 -5.36 -2.02
N ALA A 154 16.18 -6.18 -3.00
CA ALA A 154 16.21 -5.75 -4.39
C ALA A 154 14.80 -5.40 -4.90
N LEU A 155 13.77 -6.18 -4.55
CA LEU A 155 12.38 -5.89 -4.90
C LEU A 155 11.88 -4.60 -4.24
N LEU A 156 12.18 -4.40 -2.96
CA LEU A 156 11.81 -3.16 -2.24
C LEU A 156 12.49 -1.93 -2.86
N ALA A 157 13.75 -2.07 -3.33
CA ALA A 157 14.47 -1.02 -4.06
C ALA A 157 13.84 -0.71 -5.42
N GLN A 158 13.16 -1.70 -6.06
CA GLN A 158 12.37 -1.49 -7.28
C GLN A 158 11.02 -0.80 -7.02
N GLY A 159 10.68 -0.48 -5.77
CA GLY A 159 9.44 0.21 -5.42
C GLY A 159 8.18 -0.64 -5.57
N VAL A 160 8.29 -1.96 -5.40
CA VAL A 160 7.13 -2.87 -5.48
C VAL A 160 6.07 -2.56 -4.43
N ARG A 161 4.82 -2.95 -4.72
CA ARG A 161 3.69 -2.75 -3.81
C ARG A 161 3.91 -3.51 -2.50
N ARG A 162 3.76 -2.79 -1.38
CA ARG A 162 3.93 -3.31 -0.02
C ARG A 162 2.61 -3.75 0.62
N ASP A 163 1.51 -3.23 0.11
CA ASP A 163 0.13 -3.47 0.56
C ASP A 163 -0.59 -4.56 -0.24
N ALA A 164 0.09 -5.19 -1.20
CA ALA A 164 -0.49 -6.25 -2.01
C ALA A 164 -0.91 -7.45 -1.14
N VAL A 165 -1.99 -8.12 -1.56
CA VAL A 165 -2.48 -9.37 -0.97
C VAL A 165 -2.68 -10.42 -2.06
N ASN A 166 -2.51 -11.69 -1.71
CA ASN A 166 -2.74 -12.82 -2.61
C ASN A 166 -4.21 -13.28 -2.62
N GLY A 167 -4.49 -14.39 -3.29
CA GLY A 167 -5.84 -14.96 -3.39
C GLY A 167 -6.49 -15.35 -2.06
N ASP A 168 -5.70 -15.60 -1.01
CA ASP A 168 -6.16 -15.89 0.35
C ASP A 168 -6.28 -14.62 1.22
N GLY A 169 -5.93 -13.46 0.68
CA GLY A 169 -5.84 -12.20 1.40
C GLY A 169 -4.57 -12.05 2.24
N ASN A 170 -3.56 -12.91 2.08
CA ASN A 170 -2.31 -12.81 2.82
C ASN A 170 -1.35 -11.82 2.17
N ASN A 171 -0.62 -11.04 2.97
CA ASN A 171 0.43 -10.13 2.51
C ASN A 171 1.84 -10.71 2.70
N ALA A 172 2.88 -9.93 2.34
CA ALA A 172 4.27 -10.39 2.42
C ALA A 172 4.74 -10.68 3.86
N VAL A 173 4.25 -9.96 4.88
CA VAL A 173 4.58 -10.24 6.30
C VAL A 173 4.01 -11.58 6.73
N TRP A 174 2.79 -11.92 6.34
CA TRP A 174 2.23 -13.23 6.58
C TRP A 174 3.12 -14.34 6.02
N LEU A 175 3.54 -14.20 4.75
CA LEU A 175 4.38 -15.21 4.09
C LEU A 175 5.79 -15.30 4.69
N ALA A 176 6.34 -14.20 5.18
CA ALA A 176 7.58 -14.22 5.96
C ALA A 176 7.42 -14.99 7.28
N CYS A 177 6.25 -14.95 7.91
CA CYS A 177 5.99 -15.80 9.08
C CYS A 177 5.99 -17.29 8.72
N VAL A 178 5.61 -17.65 7.47
CA VAL A 178 5.70 -19.04 7.00
C VAL A 178 7.14 -19.51 6.91
N SER A 179 8.05 -18.72 6.36
CA SER A 179 9.49 -19.04 6.26
C SER A 179 10.17 -19.21 7.64
N ASN A 180 9.53 -18.72 8.71
CA ASN A 180 10.04 -18.78 10.09
C ASN A 180 11.36 -18.04 10.30
N ASP A 181 11.59 -16.96 9.55
CA ASP A 181 12.74 -16.08 9.71
C ASP A 181 12.33 -14.74 10.35
N PRO A 182 12.63 -14.52 11.64
CA PRO A 182 12.30 -13.27 12.32
C PRO A 182 12.92 -12.03 11.69
N ALA A 183 14.10 -12.14 11.08
CA ALA A 183 14.79 -11.01 10.46
C ALA A 183 14.04 -10.51 9.22
N LEU A 184 13.41 -11.41 8.46
CA LEU A 184 12.58 -11.03 7.31
C LEU A 184 11.29 -10.34 7.73
N VAL A 185 10.66 -10.79 8.81
CA VAL A 185 9.48 -10.12 9.39
C VAL A 185 9.83 -8.69 9.77
N ILE A 186 10.94 -8.48 10.50
CA ILE A 186 11.43 -7.15 10.86
C ILE A 186 11.65 -6.30 9.61
N ARG A 187 12.36 -6.83 8.63
CA ARG A 187 12.70 -6.15 7.38
C ARG A 187 11.47 -5.65 6.63
N LEU A 188 10.46 -6.51 6.44
CA LEU A 188 9.24 -6.17 5.72
C LEU A 188 8.37 -5.15 6.48
N VAL A 189 8.24 -5.29 7.79
CA VAL A 189 7.50 -4.32 8.62
C VAL A 189 8.20 -2.96 8.60
N GLN A 190 9.52 -2.91 8.74
CA GLN A 190 10.31 -1.67 8.64
C GLN A 190 10.23 -1.04 7.24
N ALA A 191 10.08 -1.85 6.21
CA ALA A 191 9.83 -1.38 4.85
C ALA A 191 8.41 -0.84 4.64
N GLY A 192 7.51 -0.97 5.63
CA GLY A 192 6.15 -0.45 5.58
C GLY A 192 5.12 -1.43 5.02
N VAL A 193 5.39 -2.74 5.03
CA VAL A 193 4.35 -3.75 4.78
C VAL A 193 3.41 -3.79 5.99
N PRO A 194 2.06 -3.70 5.79
CA PRO A 194 1.10 -3.69 6.89
C PRO A 194 1.19 -4.95 7.77
N MET A 195 1.51 -4.79 9.06
CA MET A 195 1.72 -5.91 9.98
C MET A 195 0.40 -6.50 10.49
N ASP A 196 -0.56 -5.64 10.84
CA ASP A 196 -1.88 -6.04 11.38
C ASP A 196 -2.93 -6.24 10.28
N HIS A 197 -2.47 -6.49 9.05
CA HIS A 197 -3.37 -6.85 7.96
C HIS A 197 -4.10 -8.15 8.27
N VAL A 198 -5.42 -8.17 8.03
CA VAL A 198 -6.27 -9.36 8.18
C VAL A 198 -6.53 -10.00 6.82
N ASN A 199 -6.39 -11.31 6.73
CA ASN A 199 -6.68 -12.07 5.52
C ASN A 199 -8.19 -12.35 5.35
N LEU A 200 -8.57 -13.15 4.36
CA LEU A 200 -9.98 -13.45 4.07
C LEU A 200 -10.71 -14.18 5.21
N THR A 201 -10.00 -14.81 6.14
CA THR A 201 -10.58 -15.45 7.35
C THR A 201 -10.59 -14.53 8.56
N GLY A 202 -10.16 -13.26 8.42
CA GLY A 202 -10.01 -12.34 9.53
C GLY A 202 -8.75 -12.54 10.37
N ALA A 203 -7.83 -13.42 9.95
CA ALA A 203 -6.63 -13.74 10.71
C ALA A 203 -5.47 -12.79 10.38
N THR A 204 -4.68 -12.44 11.40
CA THR A 204 -3.43 -11.65 11.29
C THR A 204 -2.20 -12.54 11.24
N SER A 205 -1.05 -11.96 10.85
CA SER A 205 0.26 -12.63 10.91
C SER A 205 0.60 -13.11 12.33
N LEU A 206 0.20 -12.37 13.38
CA LEU A 206 0.38 -12.75 14.79
C LEU A 206 -0.44 -14.00 15.13
N MET A 207 -1.69 -14.09 14.67
CA MET A 207 -2.54 -15.27 14.85
C MET A 207 -1.96 -16.49 14.16
N TYR A 208 -1.46 -16.34 12.92
CA TYR A 208 -0.78 -17.42 12.23
C TYR A 208 0.45 -17.92 12.99
N ALA A 209 1.31 -17.01 13.44
CA ALA A 209 2.50 -17.38 14.19
C ALA A 209 2.16 -18.08 15.52
N SER A 210 1.09 -17.65 16.19
CA SER A 210 0.59 -18.24 17.43
C SER A 210 0.07 -19.66 17.21
N SER A 211 -0.82 -19.85 16.23
CA SER A 211 -1.43 -21.14 15.91
C SER A 211 -0.43 -22.17 15.32
N SER A 212 0.64 -21.67 14.72
CA SER A 212 1.74 -22.49 14.21
C SER A 212 2.84 -22.75 15.24
N GLY A 213 2.68 -22.27 16.49
CA GLY A 213 3.64 -22.50 17.58
C GLY A 213 5.02 -21.89 17.33
N LYS A 214 5.11 -20.71 16.73
CA LYS A 214 6.35 -20.01 16.33
C LYS A 214 6.68 -18.88 17.33
N PRO A 215 7.24 -19.16 18.52
CA PRO A 215 7.38 -18.16 19.58
C PRO A 215 8.32 -17.00 19.21
N GLU A 216 9.38 -17.24 18.43
CA GLU A 216 10.29 -16.17 18.01
C GLU A 216 9.60 -15.17 17.05
N ILE A 217 8.75 -15.65 16.15
CA ILE A 217 7.95 -14.78 15.27
C ILE A 217 6.92 -14.01 16.12
N VAL A 218 6.23 -14.67 17.06
CA VAL A 218 5.30 -13.99 17.99
C VAL A 218 6.03 -12.89 18.76
N ARG A 219 7.22 -13.18 19.30
CA ARG A 219 8.06 -12.21 20.03
C ARG A 219 8.38 -11.00 19.20
N VAL A 220 8.82 -11.22 17.95
CA VAL A 220 9.20 -10.13 17.03
C VAL A 220 7.98 -9.29 16.62
N LEU A 221 6.87 -9.91 16.26
CA LEU A 221 5.65 -9.17 15.91
C LEU A 221 5.16 -8.30 17.06
N LEU A 222 5.12 -8.84 18.28
CA LEU A 222 4.77 -8.06 19.48
C LEU A 222 5.76 -6.93 19.77
N ALA A 223 7.06 -7.17 19.59
CA ALA A 223 8.09 -6.13 19.76
C ALA A 223 7.99 -5.02 18.72
N LEU A 224 7.46 -5.31 17.53
CA LEU A 224 7.16 -4.34 16.48
C LEU A 224 5.83 -3.61 16.69
N GLY A 225 5.04 -3.99 17.69
CA GLY A 225 3.79 -3.34 18.05
C GLY A 225 2.55 -3.99 17.42
N ALA A 226 2.61 -5.26 17.04
CA ALA A 226 1.41 -5.98 16.56
C ALA A 226 0.30 -5.96 17.61
N ASP A 227 -0.93 -5.68 17.19
CA ASP A 227 -2.09 -5.65 18.08
C ASP A 227 -2.55 -7.07 18.45
N PRO A 228 -2.41 -7.50 19.73
CA PRO A 228 -2.81 -8.82 20.17
C PRO A 228 -4.33 -8.98 20.38
N LEU A 229 -5.10 -7.88 20.28
CA LEU A 229 -6.55 -7.87 20.56
C LEU A 229 -7.41 -8.02 19.29
N ILE A 230 -6.81 -7.99 18.10
CA ILE A 230 -7.56 -8.25 16.86
C ILE A 230 -8.19 -9.63 16.94
N GLN A 231 -9.43 -9.74 16.46
CA GLN A 231 -10.20 -10.97 16.45
C GLN A 231 -10.48 -11.44 15.01
N THR A 232 -10.53 -12.75 14.83
CA THR A 232 -11.05 -13.37 13.60
C THR A 232 -12.55 -13.18 13.50
N GLN A 233 -13.16 -13.63 12.39
CA GLN A 233 -14.62 -13.63 12.21
C GLN A 233 -15.36 -14.49 13.24
N ASP A 234 -14.69 -15.43 13.89
CA ASP A 234 -15.20 -16.31 14.93
C ASP A 234 -14.81 -15.84 16.35
N ASP A 235 -14.44 -14.57 16.51
CA ASP A 235 -14.05 -13.90 17.76
C ASP A 235 -12.77 -14.45 18.44
N PHE A 236 -11.93 -15.22 17.73
CA PHE A 236 -10.66 -15.70 18.28
C PHE A 236 -9.56 -14.65 18.16
N THR A 237 -8.82 -14.46 19.24
CA THR A 237 -7.58 -13.67 19.29
C THR A 237 -6.35 -14.55 19.04
N ALA A 238 -5.18 -13.92 18.85
CA ALA A 238 -3.91 -14.65 18.78
C ALA A 238 -3.63 -15.47 20.07
N LEU A 239 -4.11 -15.01 21.23
CA LEU A 239 -3.99 -15.71 22.50
C LEU A 239 -4.80 -17.00 22.51
N ASP A 240 -6.03 -16.97 22.02
CA ASP A 240 -6.93 -18.14 21.98
C ASP A 240 -6.38 -19.24 21.04
N MET A 241 -5.62 -18.82 20.02
CA MET A 241 -5.02 -19.71 19.03
C MET A 241 -3.64 -20.26 19.42
N ALA A 242 -3.13 -19.96 20.63
CA ALA A 242 -1.76 -20.31 21.01
C ALA A 242 -1.49 -21.82 21.06
N ALA A 243 -0.69 -22.35 20.13
CA ALA A 243 -0.36 -23.76 20.01
C ALA A 243 0.85 -24.19 20.86
N SER A 244 1.55 -23.26 21.54
CA SER A 244 2.66 -23.58 22.42
C SER A 244 2.58 -22.81 23.74
N ILE A 245 3.18 -23.39 24.80
CA ILE A 245 3.24 -22.74 26.13
C ILE A 245 3.98 -21.40 26.02
N GLU A 246 4.99 -21.31 25.17
CA GLU A 246 5.77 -20.07 25.00
C GLU A 246 4.96 -18.98 24.30
N CYS A 247 4.27 -19.29 23.20
CA CYS A 247 3.34 -18.38 22.57
C CYS A 247 2.26 -17.90 23.56
N LEU A 248 1.67 -18.82 24.34
CA LEU A 248 0.67 -18.49 25.35
C LEU A 248 1.20 -17.49 26.38
N LYS A 249 2.43 -17.68 26.88
CA LYS A 249 3.05 -16.78 27.85
C LYS A 249 3.30 -15.38 27.27
N LEU A 250 3.84 -15.31 26.05
CA LEU A 250 4.12 -14.05 25.35
C LEU A 250 2.82 -13.26 25.12
N LEU A 251 1.79 -13.91 24.58
CA LEU A 251 0.52 -13.28 24.26
C LEU A 251 -0.26 -12.85 25.51
N ARG A 252 -0.26 -13.66 26.59
CA ARG A 252 -0.85 -13.24 27.87
C ARG A 252 -0.20 -11.98 28.43
N ALA A 253 1.13 -11.86 28.33
CA ALA A 253 1.83 -10.67 28.79
C ALA A 253 1.44 -9.45 27.94
N ALA A 254 1.42 -9.59 26.60
CA ALA A 254 1.05 -8.53 25.68
C ALA A 254 -0.41 -8.07 25.83
N THR A 255 -1.36 -9.02 25.93
CA THR A 255 -2.79 -8.71 26.10
C THR A 255 -3.06 -7.95 27.43
N ARG A 256 -2.36 -8.31 28.51
CA ARG A 256 -2.47 -7.58 29.79
C ARG A 256 -1.90 -6.16 29.73
N ALA A 257 -0.92 -5.92 28.88
CA ALA A 257 -0.32 -4.60 28.71
C ALA A 257 -1.15 -3.69 27.80
N ALA A 258 -1.99 -4.27 26.95
CA ALA A 258 -2.86 -3.56 26.00
C ALA A 258 -4.27 -3.28 26.58
N ALA A 259 -4.67 -3.93 27.67
CA ALA A 259 -5.95 -3.75 28.40
C ALA A 259 -5.82 -2.70 29.48
#